data_73d75a5fdf9d0bbc1c485a895b286a3f
#
_entry.id   73d75a5fdf9d0bbc1c485a895b286a3f
#
_cell.length_a   1.000
_cell.length_b   1.000
_cell.length_c   1.000
_cell.angle_alpha   90.00
_cell.angle_beta   90.00
_cell.angle_gamma   90.00
#
_symmetry.space_group_name_H-M   'P 1'
#
loop_
_entity.id
_entity.type
_entity.pdbx_description
1 polymer ?
#
loop_
_entity_poly.entity_id
_entity_poly.type
_entity_poly.pdbx_seq_one_letter_code
_entity_poly.pdbx_strand_id
1 'polypeptide(L)'
;MSILDKVKIGNSVRVNLQLSKDRLTKETIDAINVSSLGKIIDFRITDGKGIGVVLELSNGKEQWFFEDEIDLLDENGNVIKKNNDKKYSNV
;
A
#
# COMPACT_ATOMS: atom_id res chain seq x y z
N MET A 1 14.69 6.88 0.12
CA MET A 1 13.65 7.57 -0.52
C MET A 1 12.33 7.27 0.08
N SER A 2 11.53 8.27 0.21
CA SER A 2 10.20 8.12 0.78
C SER A 2 9.22 7.70 -0.29
N ILE A 3 8.15 7.01 0.11
CA ILE A 3 7.10 6.66 -0.81
C ILE A 3 6.47 7.92 -1.40
N LEU A 4 6.54 9.04 -0.69
CA LEU A 4 5.99 10.29 -1.19
C LEU A 4 6.65 10.76 -2.48
N ASP A 5 7.84 10.28 -2.76
CA ASP A 5 8.52 10.63 -4.00
C ASP A 5 8.03 9.81 -5.17
N LYS A 6 7.24 8.77 -4.92
CA LYS A 6 6.87 7.83 -5.96
C LYS A 6 5.39 7.82 -6.28
N VAL A 7 4.55 8.30 -5.37
CA VAL A 7 3.10 8.27 -5.57
C VAL A 7 2.48 9.59 -5.16
N LYS A 8 1.27 9.81 -5.63
CA LYS A 8 0.50 11.02 -5.34
C LYS A 8 -0.90 10.64 -4.93
N ILE A 9 -1.60 11.55 -4.26
CA ILE A 9 -3.01 11.40 -3.99
C ILE A 9 -3.72 11.11 -5.31
N GLY A 10 -4.58 10.12 -5.31
CA GLY A 10 -5.31 9.71 -6.50
C GLY A 10 -4.71 8.51 -7.22
N ASN A 11 -3.46 8.18 -6.91
CA ASN A 11 -2.85 7.00 -7.53
C ASN A 11 -3.45 5.74 -6.94
N SER A 12 -3.44 4.65 -7.71
CA SER A 12 -3.85 3.34 -7.22
C SER A 12 -2.61 2.54 -6.82
N VAL A 13 -2.77 1.78 -5.76
CA VAL A 13 -1.72 0.87 -5.31
C VAL A 13 -2.38 -0.47 -4.99
N ARG A 14 -1.58 -1.49 -4.82
CA ARG A 14 -2.07 -2.81 -4.49
C ARG A 14 -1.78 -3.11 -3.03
N VAL A 15 -2.77 -3.61 -2.30
CA VAL A 15 -2.59 -3.98 -0.91
C VAL A 15 -1.98 -5.37 -0.84
N ASN A 16 -0.93 -5.52 -0.04
CA ASN A 16 -0.36 -6.83 0.23
C ASN A 16 -1.05 -7.39 1.46
N LEU A 17 -2.06 -8.21 1.25
CA LEU A 17 -2.89 -8.72 2.33
C LEU A 17 -2.10 -9.64 3.26
N GLN A 18 -1.13 -10.36 2.73
CA GLN A 18 -0.35 -11.23 3.57
C GLN A 18 0.39 -10.49 4.68
N LEU A 19 0.83 -9.27 4.41
CA LEU A 19 1.57 -8.49 5.38
C LEU A 19 0.66 -7.71 6.32
N SER A 20 -0.59 -7.51 5.96
CA SER A 20 -1.46 -6.62 6.73
C SER A 20 -2.66 -7.29 7.36
N LYS A 21 -2.98 -8.52 6.97
CA LYS A 21 -4.25 -9.12 7.36
C LYS A 21 -4.46 -9.24 8.86
N ASP A 22 -3.40 -9.41 9.63
CA ASP A 22 -3.54 -9.67 11.06
C ASP A 22 -4.07 -8.47 11.84
N ARG A 23 -4.01 -7.29 11.27
CA ARG A 23 -4.51 -6.10 11.95
C ARG A 23 -5.75 -5.52 11.30
N LEU A 24 -6.29 -6.19 10.31
CA LEU A 24 -7.46 -5.68 9.58
C LEU A 24 -8.73 -6.38 10.04
N THR A 25 -9.84 -5.69 9.93
CA THR A 25 -11.14 -6.29 10.24
C THR A 25 -11.55 -7.22 9.11
N LYS A 26 -12.48 -8.11 9.40
CA LYS A 26 -12.98 -9.01 8.38
C LYS A 26 -13.60 -8.25 7.21
N GLU A 27 -14.31 -7.18 7.50
CA GLU A 27 -14.92 -6.37 6.47
C GLU A 27 -13.87 -5.81 5.52
N THR A 28 -12.76 -5.33 6.06
CA THR A 28 -11.68 -4.79 5.26
C THR A 28 -11.00 -5.88 4.44
N ILE A 29 -10.78 -7.04 5.05
CA ILE A 29 -10.19 -8.17 4.34
C ILE A 29 -11.08 -8.58 3.18
N ASP A 30 -12.40 -8.63 3.39
CA ASP A 30 -13.33 -9.00 2.35
C ASP A 30 -13.29 -8.00 1.19
N ALA A 31 -13.19 -6.72 1.48
CA ALA A 31 -13.08 -5.71 0.43
C ALA A 31 -11.81 -5.89 -0.39
N ILE A 32 -10.70 -6.21 0.27
CA ILE A 32 -9.43 -6.42 -0.42
C ILE A 32 -9.47 -7.69 -1.26
N ASN A 33 -10.19 -8.71 -0.81
CA ASN A 33 -10.36 -9.92 -1.59
C ASN A 33 -11.20 -9.70 -2.85
N VAL A 34 -12.13 -8.73 -2.82
CA VAL A 34 -12.88 -8.37 -4.01
C VAL A 34 -11.99 -7.63 -4.99
N SER A 35 -11.19 -6.70 -4.50
CA SER A 35 -10.20 -6.00 -5.30
C SER A 35 -9.07 -5.57 -4.38
N SER A 36 -7.86 -5.96 -4.70
CA SER A 36 -6.69 -5.60 -3.91
C SER A 36 -6.20 -4.19 -4.19
N LEU A 37 -6.84 -3.48 -5.12
CA LEU A 37 -6.43 -2.12 -5.45
C LEU A 37 -7.09 -1.12 -4.51
N GLY A 38 -6.33 -0.12 -4.10
CA GLY A 38 -6.83 0.97 -3.30
C GLY A 38 -6.36 2.29 -3.89
N LYS A 39 -7.16 3.32 -3.72
CA LYS A 39 -6.82 4.64 -4.23
C LYS A 39 -6.27 5.46 -3.08
N ILE A 40 -5.12 6.09 -3.28
CA ILE A 40 -4.50 6.90 -2.24
C ILE A 40 -5.29 8.18 -2.06
N ILE A 41 -5.79 8.43 -0.85
CA ILE A 41 -6.55 9.64 -0.56
C ILE A 41 -5.83 10.53 0.47
N ASP A 42 -4.87 10.02 1.18
CA ASP A 42 -4.13 10.84 2.15
C ASP A 42 -2.85 10.12 2.55
N PHE A 43 -1.95 10.83 3.20
CA PHE A 43 -0.74 10.29 3.78
C PHE A 43 -0.69 10.67 5.25
N ARG A 44 -0.06 9.83 6.06
CA ARG A 44 0.10 10.09 7.49
C ARG A 44 1.54 9.87 7.87
N ILE A 45 2.05 10.72 8.75
CA ILE A 45 3.40 10.56 9.26
C ILE A 45 3.29 9.75 10.54
N THR A 46 4.07 8.68 10.63
CA THR A 46 4.05 7.82 11.80
C THR A 46 5.36 7.96 12.55
N ASP A 47 5.32 7.79 13.86
CA ASP A 47 6.51 7.94 14.68
C ASP A 47 7.49 6.81 14.41
N GLY A 48 8.56 7.13 13.69
CA GLY A 48 9.63 6.17 13.49
C GLY A 48 9.34 4.99 12.62
N LYS A 49 8.16 4.97 11.99
CA LYS A 49 7.77 3.81 11.19
C LYS A 49 7.54 4.12 9.74
N GLY A 50 7.96 5.27 9.30
CA GLY A 50 7.79 5.64 7.91
C GLY A 50 6.46 6.33 7.67
N ILE A 51 5.99 6.24 6.46
CA ILE A 51 4.78 6.94 6.03
C ILE A 51 3.60 5.98 6.03
N GLY A 52 2.49 6.42 6.61
CA GLY A 52 1.23 5.71 6.50
C GLY A 52 0.50 6.22 5.27
N VAL A 53 -0.26 5.36 4.64
CA VAL A 53 -1.00 5.68 3.43
C VAL A 53 -2.46 5.34 3.68
N VAL A 54 -3.35 6.31 3.45
CA VAL A 54 -4.78 6.06 3.59
C VAL A 54 -5.35 5.74 2.23
N LEU A 55 -5.98 4.60 2.12
CA LEU A 55 -6.54 4.13 0.85
C LEU A 55 -8.05 4.04 0.93
N GLU A 56 -8.70 4.37 -0.17
CA GLU A 56 -10.11 4.08 -0.35
C GLU A 56 -10.21 2.71 -1.03
N LEU A 57 -10.88 1.79 -0.38
CA LEU A 57 -10.97 0.41 -0.86
C LEU A 57 -12.22 0.20 -1.70
N SER A 58 -12.36 -1.01 -2.25
CA SER A 58 -13.45 -1.33 -3.16
C SER A 58 -14.84 -1.17 -2.54
N ASN A 59 -14.95 -1.25 -1.22
CA ASN A 59 -16.22 -1.06 -0.54
C ASN A 59 -16.50 0.41 -0.21
N GLY A 60 -15.63 1.32 -0.67
CA GLY A 60 -15.81 2.75 -0.41
C GLY A 60 -15.32 3.22 0.94
N LYS A 61 -14.80 2.32 1.74
CA LYS A 61 -14.29 2.68 3.06
C LYS A 61 -12.81 2.96 3.02
N GLU A 62 -12.36 3.76 3.98
CA GLU A 62 -10.96 4.14 4.07
C GLU A 62 -10.23 3.25 5.03
N GLN A 63 -8.98 2.92 4.71
CA GLN A 63 -8.16 2.10 5.57
C GLN A 63 -6.72 2.59 5.48
N TRP A 64 -6.07 2.61 6.63
CA TRP A 64 -4.69 3.07 6.76
C TRP A 64 -3.75 1.86 6.63
N PHE A 65 -2.66 2.05 5.90
CA PHE A 65 -1.62 1.02 5.73
C PHE A 65 -0.25 1.63 5.91
N PHE A 66 0.71 0.83 6.37
CA PHE A 66 2.10 1.20 6.32
C PHE A 66 2.59 1.10 4.88
N GLU A 67 3.59 1.89 4.54
CA GLU A 67 4.07 1.91 3.15
C GLU A 67 4.60 0.55 2.69
N ASP A 68 5.10 -0.29 3.60
CA ASP A 68 5.59 -1.59 3.20
C ASP A 68 4.49 -2.65 3.08
N GLU A 69 3.26 -2.29 3.38
CA GLU A 69 2.11 -3.19 3.22
C GLU A 69 1.42 -3.00 1.88
N ILE A 70 1.92 -2.11 1.05
CA ILE A 70 1.34 -1.87 -0.27
C ILE A 70 2.41 -2.02 -1.33
N ASP A 71 1.98 -2.35 -2.54
CA ASP A 71 2.85 -2.45 -3.70
C ASP A 71 2.51 -1.33 -4.65
N LEU A 72 3.54 -0.63 -5.12
CA LEU A 72 3.35 0.44 -6.09
C LEU A 72 3.11 -0.14 -7.47
N LEU A 73 2.33 0.55 -8.27
CA LEU A 73 1.99 0.10 -9.61
C LEU A 73 2.50 1.09 -10.64
N ASP A 74 2.94 0.59 -11.78
CA ASP A 74 3.32 1.46 -12.88
C ASP A 74 2.06 1.83 -13.66
N GLU A 75 2.23 2.59 -14.74
CA GLU A 75 1.09 3.06 -15.51
C GLU A 75 0.33 1.94 -16.21
N ASN A 76 0.93 0.77 -16.31
CA ASN A 76 0.27 -0.38 -16.91
C ASN A 76 -0.42 -1.26 -15.87
N GLY A 77 -0.32 -0.89 -14.60
CA GLY A 77 -0.93 -1.67 -13.52
C GLY A 77 -0.05 -2.78 -12.99
N ASN A 78 1.20 -2.84 -13.40
CA ASN A 78 2.12 -3.87 -12.92
C ASN A 78 2.82 -3.42 -11.65
N VAL A 79 3.07 -4.35 -10.75
CA VAL A 79 3.76 -4.04 -9.51
C VAL A 79 5.19 -3.62 -9.79
N ILE A 80 5.59 -2.48 -9.22
CA ILE A 80 6.94 -1.99 -9.31
C ILE A 80 7.70 -2.58 -8.14
N LYS A 81 8.75 -3.34 -8.41
CA LYS A 81 9.52 -3.93 -7.35
C LYS A 81 10.34 -2.88 -6.64
N LYS A 82 10.43 -3.01 -5.32
CA LYS A 82 11.25 -2.12 -4.54
C LYS A 82 12.69 -2.53 -4.74
N ASN A 83 13.43 -1.66 -5.38
CA ASN A 83 14.75 -2.06 -5.77
C ASN A 83 15.67 -2.31 -4.62
N ASN A 84 15.38 -1.79 -3.47
CA ASN A 84 16.30 -2.03 -2.42
C ASN A 84 16.20 -3.42 -1.94
N ASP A 85 15.19 -4.13 -2.33
CA ASP A 85 15.14 -5.43 -1.86
C ASP A 85 16.22 -6.26 -2.29
N LYS A 86 16.82 -5.92 -3.33
CA LYS A 86 17.69 -6.78 -3.77
C LYS A 86 18.95 -6.57 -3.42
N LYS A 87 19.27 -5.55 -3.17
CA LYS A 87 20.51 -5.34 -3.06
C LYS A 87 21.10 -6.08 -2.07
N TYR A 88 20.61 -6.31 -1.16
CA TYR A 88 21.31 -6.92 -0.23
C TYR A 88 21.30 -8.23 -0.44
N SER A 89 20.65 -8.38 -1.11
CA SER A 89 20.65 -9.59 -1.29
C SER A 89 21.80 -10.04 -1.84
N ASN A 90 22.29 -9.62 -2.05
CA ASN A 90 23.26 -10.13 -2.53
C ASN A 90 24.14 -10.26 -1.93
N VAL A 91 23.88 -10.04 -1.44
CA VAL A 91 24.59 -10.16 -1.02
C VAL A 91 24.84 -10.90 -0.77
#